data_ac08fea5f929b4cfd0064b23fe4858c5
#
_entry.id   ac08fea5f929b4cfd0064b23fe4858c5
#
_cell.length_a   1.000
_cell.length_b   1.000
_cell.length_c   1.000
_cell.angle_alpha   90.00
_cell.angle_beta   90.00
_cell.angle_gamma   90.00
#
_symmetry.space_group_name_H-M   'P 1'
#
loop_
_entity.id
_entity.type
_entity.pdbx_description
1 polymer ?
#
loop_
_entity_poly.entity_id
_entity_poly.type
_entity_poly.pdbx_seq_one_letter_code
_entity_poly.pdbx_strand_id
1 'polypeptide(L)'
;MPQHRGPERRVILPSKVLESMAPAESKRLSGRKVTAVACFDSFGKLAMTMLAACRREGAETTLLLLELNNRALSRRQRLEIRRIDPKIRIEKHNWNQLRQLCGAMAGNVDALILGLDGQRSRDALLQLKTIWADQDQRPRLISAYPGILFRFGLEGMMDRSGADLLCLNSADDLALYDRGRKALGLDSSNAVVTGLPILWQTKPRTSDPENPSIVFFEQPSIPVHPLQRRFLCDQIKELAAAWPNHPVIFKPRTS
;
A
#
# COMPACT_ATOMS: atom_id res chain seq x y z
N MET A 1 13.33 44.76 7.94
CA MET A 1 13.47 43.36 8.34
C MET A 1 13.66 42.52 7.06
N PRO A 2 14.77 41.81 6.90
CA PRO A 2 15.04 41.05 5.68
C PRO A 2 14.29 39.72 5.72
N GLN A 3 13.56 39.43 4.68
CA GLN A 3 12.88 38.15 4.43
C GLN A 3 13.92 37.08 4.10
N HIS A 4 14.10 36.10 4.98
CA HIS A 4 14.84 34.88 4.68
C HIS A 4 13.98 33.99 3.76
N ARG A 5 14.27 33.99 2.46
CA ARG A 5 13.83 32.94 1.55
C ARG A 5 14.73 31.71 1.81
N GLY A 6 14.18 30.66 2.41
CA GLY A 6 14.84 29.38 2.48
C GLY A 6 15.00 28.74 1.09
N PRO A 7 15.98 27.86 0.88
CA PRO A 7 16.22 27.25 -0.42
C PRO A 7 15.04 26.38 -0.84
N GLU A 8 14.50 26.64 -2.03
CA GLU A 8 13.53 25.77 -2.70
C GLU A 8 14.14 24.38 -2.91
N ARG A 9 13.74 23.41 -2.11
CA ARG A 9 14.03 22.02 -2.39
C ARG A 9 13.15 21.56 -3.56
N ARG A 10 13.70 21.60 -4.76
CA ARG A 10 13.11 20.89 -5.92
C ARG A 10 13.12 19.42 -5.59
N VAL A 11 11.93 18.84 -5.38
CA VAL A 11 11.74 17.38 -5.36
C VAL A 11 11.95 16.91 -6.80
N ILE A 12 13.13 16.42 -7.10
CA ILE A 12 13.41 15.72 -8.36
C ILE A 12 12.74 14.38 -8.27
N LEU A 13 11.54 14.26 -8.81
CA LEU A 13 10.92 12.94 -9.04
C LEU A 13 11.83 12.16 -10.01
N PRO A 14 12.13 10.89 -9.75
CA PRO A 14 13.02 10.09 -10.58
C PRO A 14 12.33 9.62 -11.86
N SER A 15 11.74 10.54 -12.64
CA SER A 15 11.17 10.22 -13.96
C SER A 15 12.24 9.79 -14.97
N LYS A 16 13.49 10.20 -14.81
CA LYS A 16 14.57 9.81 -15.73
C LYS A 16 15.11 8.40 -15.54
N VAL A 17 14.85 7.74 -14.41
CA VAL A 17 15.30 6.34 -14.20
C VAL A 17 14.39 5.34 -14.92
N LEU A 18 13.12 5.71 -15.18
CA LEU A 18 12.17 4.85 -15.89
C LEU A 18 12.29 4.93 -17.43
N GLU A 19 12.87 6.00 -17.97
CA GLU A 19 13.03 6.19 -19.43
C GLU A 19 14.27 5.51 -20.02
N SER A 20 15.24 5.11 -19.21
CA SER A 20 16.48 4.48 -19.71
C SER A 20 16.42 2.95 -19.80
N MET A 21 15.31 2.32 -19.43
CA MET A 21 15.13 0.88 -19.60
C MET A 21 14.42 0.62 -20.92
N ALA A 22 15.20 0.33 -21.97
CA ALA A 22 14.68 -0.28 -23.19
C ALA A 22 13.79 -1.48 -22.81
N PRO A 23 12.68 -1.74 -23.51
CA PRO A 23 11.84 -2.88 -23.23
C PRO A 23 12.68 -4.14 -23.42
N ALA A 24 13.11 -4.73 -22.31
CA ALA A 24 13.70 -6.05 -22.34
C ALA A 24 12.61 -7.00 -22.85
N GLU A 25 12.82 -7.64 -23.97
CA GLU A 25 11.89 -8.59 -24.61
C GLU A 25 11.60 -9.81 -23.72
N SER A 26 12.38 -10.07 -22.68
CA SER A 26 12.12 -11.12 -21.71
C SER A 26 11.39 -10.60 -20.49
N LYS A 27 10.17 -11.08 -20.27
CA LYS A 27 9.42 -10.84 -19.05
C LYS A 27 10.18 -11.40 -17.85
N ARG A 28 10.60 -10.53 -16.94
CA ARG A 28 11.51 -10.86 -15.82
C ARG A 28 10.98 -11.91 -14.85
N LEU A 29 9.65 -12.04 -14.75
CA LEU A 29 8.97 -12.97 -13.85
C LEU A 29 8.29 -14.12 -14.61
N SER A 30 8.69 -14.40 -15.86
CA SER A 30 8.14 -15.52 -16.61
C SER A 30 8.36 -16.84 -15.89
N GLY A 31 7.31 -17.65 -15.77
CA GLY A 31 7.33 -18.92 -15.03
C GLY A 31 7.30 -18.80 -13.50
N ARG A 32 7.31 -17.59 -12.94
CA ARG A 32 7.17 -17.38 -11.50
C ARG A 32 5.71 -17.33 -11.07
N LYS A 33 5.42 -17.90 -9.89
CA LYS A 33 4.11 -17.87 -9.27
C LYS A 33 4.11 -16.93 -8.07
N VAL A 34 3.28 -15.88 -8.14
CA VAL A 34 3.16 -14.89 -7.08
C VAL A 34 1.74 -14.90 -6.54
N THR A 35 1.60 -15.17 -5.26
CA THR A 35 0.31 -15.13 -4.57
C THR A 35 0.28 -13.93 -3.63
N ALA A 36 -0.88 -13.33 -3.45
CA ALA A 36 -1.10 -12.34 -2.40
C ALA A 36 -2.22 -12.80 -1.48
N VAL A 37 -2.09 -12.51 -0.20
CA VAL A 37 -3.18 -12.60 0.78
C VAL A 37 -3.54 -11.18 1.21
N ALA A 38 -4.83 -10.86 1.28
CA ALA A 38 -5.28 -9.55 1.69
C ALA A 38 -6.57 -9.61 2.50
N CYS A 39 -6.65 -8.74 3.52
CA CYS A 39 -7.88 -8.40 4.23
C CYS A 39 -8.21 -6.95 3.95
N PHE A 40 -9.48 -6.56 4.02
CA PHE A 40 -9.97 -5.20 3.84
C PHE A 40 -9.75 -4.60 2.42
N ASP A 41 -10.45 -3.51 2.17
CA ASP A 41 -10.49 -2.85 0.85
C ASP A 41 -9.13 -2.27 0.44
N SER A 42 -8.50 -1.45 1.28
CA SER A 42 -7.24 -0.78 0.97
C SER A 42 -6.10 -1.77 0.73
N PHE A 43 -6.02 -2.82 1.55
CA PHE A 43 -5.02 -3.87 1.41
C PHE A 43 -5.30 -4.80 0.22
N GLY A 44 -6.57 -5.06 -0.08
CA GLY A 44 -6.96 -5.78 -1.29
C GLY A 44 -6.57 -5.02 -2.57
N LYS A 45 -6.76 -3.70 -2.60
CA LYS A 45 -6.32 -2.84 -3.71
C LYS A 45 -4.80 -2.78 -3.82
N LEU A 46 -4.08 -2.66 -2.70
CA LEU A 46 -2.62 -2.74 -2.66
C LEU A 46 -2.13 -4.04 -3.27
N ALA A 47 -2.58 -5.17 -2.73
CA ALA A 47 -2.17 -6.50 -3.17
C ALA A 47 -2.46 -6.72 -4.66
N MET A 48 -3.67 -6.35 -5.12
CA MET A 48 -4.04 -6.44 -6.53
C MET A 48 -3.15 -5.58 -7.43
N THR A 49 -2.78 -4.37 -7.01
CA THR A 49 -1.88 -3.49 -7.78
C THR A 49 -0.48 -4.10 -7.91
N MET A 50 0.05 -4.67 -6.82
CA MET A 50 1.35 -5.35 -6.84
C MET A 50 1.31 -6.61 -7.73
N LEU A 51 0.27 -7.43 -7.62
CA LEU A 51 0.07 -8.60 -8.48
C LEU A 51 -0.06 -8.20 -9.95
N ALA A 52 -0.77 -7.12 -10.25
CA ALA A 52 -0.90 -6.60 -11.62
C ALA A 52 0.46 -6.19 -12.20
N ALA A 53 1.35 -5.63 -11.38
CA ALA A 53 2.74 -5.36 -11.78
C ALA A 53 3.50 -6.65 -12.07
N CYS A 54 3.44 -7.64 -11.17
CA CYS A 54 4.08 -8.95 -11.36
C CYS A 54 3.56 -9.66 -12.62
N ARG A 55 2.25 -9.61 -12.88
CA ARG A 55 1.64 -10.22 -14.06
C ARG A 55 2.11 -9.57 -15.37
N ARG A 56 2.30 -8.24 -15.39
CA ARG A 56 2.89 -7.56 -16.57
C ARG A 56 4.30 -8.05 -16.87
N GLU A 57 5.05 -8.40 -15.82
CA GLU A 57 6.38 -9.01 -15.93
C GLU A 57 6.35 -10.53 -16.19
N GLY A 58 5.17 -11.09 -16.44
CA GLY A 58 5.01 -12.49 -16.87
C GLY A 58 4.73 -13.50 -15.76
N ALA A 59 4.57 -13.08 -14.51
CA ALA A 59 4.21 -13.99 -13.43
C ALA A 59 2.78 -14.53 -13.56
N GLU A 60 2.57 -15.76 -13.12
CA GLU A 60 1.26 -16.29 -12.77
C GLU A 60 0.84 -15.71 -11.41
N THR A 61 -0.37 -15.14 -11.31
CA THR A 61 -0.76 -14.37 -10.14
C THR A 61 -2.11 -14.77 -9.59
N THR A 62 -2.22 -14.90 -8.25
CA THR A 62 -3.46 -15.22 -7.55
C THR A 62 -3.63 -14.31 -6.33
N LEU A 63 -4.83 -13.80 -6.11
CA LEU A 63 -5.22 -13.05 -4.91
C LEU A 63 -6.14 -13.89 -4.02
N LEU A 64 -5.73 -14.13 -2.79
CA LEU A 64 -6.56 -14.71 -1.74
C LEU A 64 -7.14 -13.60 -0.87
N LEU A 65 -8.43 -13.34 -1.00
CA LEU A 65 -9.17 -12.42 -0.14
C LEU A 65 -9.63 -13.16 1.10
N LEU A 66 -9.07 -12.79 2.25
CA LEU A 66 -9.38 -13.38 3.54
C LEU A 66 -10.50 -12.59 4.21
N GLU A 67 -11.65 -13.21 4.37
CA GLU A 67 -12.78 -12.64 5.09
C GLU A 67 -12.62 -12.88 6.60
N LEU A 68 -12.86 -11.83 7.37
CA LEU A 68 -12.94 -11.89 8.83
C LEU A 68 -14.40 -12.07 9.23
N ASN A 69 -14.66 -12.86 10.27
CA ASN A 69 -16.01 -13.24 10.70
C ASN A 69 -17.02 -12.06 10.81
N ASN A 70 -16.51 -10.84 11.09
CA ASN A 70 -17.35 -9.66 11.29
C ASN A 70 -17.11 -8.53 10.28
N ARG A 71 -16.27 -8.73 9.26
CA ARG A 71 -15.88 -7.68 8.29
C ARG A 71 -15.62 -8.25 6.90
N ALA A 72 -16.67 -8.70 6.26
CA ALA A 72 -16.59 -9.07 4.85
C ALA A 72 -16.53 -7.80 3.97
N LEU A 73 -15.80 -7.89 2.87
CA LEU A 73 -15.81 -6.84 1.84
C LEU A 73 -17.19 -6.74 1.18
N SER A 74 -17.70 -5.53 1.01
CA SER A 74 -18.94 -5.29 0.26
C SER A 74 -18.78 -5.70 -1.21
N ARG A 75 -19.91 -5.93 -1.88
CA ARG A 75 -19.90 -6.25 -3.33
C ARG A 75 -19.17 -5.16 -4.14
N ARG A 76 -19.38 -3.88 -3.78
CA ARG A 76 -18.74 -2.74 -4.45
C ARG A 76 -17.21 -2.78 -4.26
N GLN A 77 -16.72 -2.98 -3.04
CA GLN A 77 -15.28 -3.06 -2.77
C GLN A 77 -14.62 -4.20 -3.54
N ARG A 78 -15.25 -5.37 -3.59
CA ARG A 78 -14.75 -6.50 -4.40
C ARG A 78 -14.69 -6.18 -5.88
N LEU A 79 -15.69 -5.46 -6.41
CA LEU A 79 -15.68 -5.03 -7.81
C LEU A 79 -14.57 -4.01 -8.09
N GLU A 80 -14.32 -3.08 -7.16
CA GLU A 80 -13.23 -2.10 -7.29
C GLU A 80 -11.86 -2.79 -7.30
N ILE A 81 -11.63 -3.77 -6.43
CA ILE A 81 -10.41 -4.58 -6.43
C ILE A 81 -10.25 -5.31 -7.77
N ARG A 82 -11.30 -5.97 -8.25
CA ARG A 82 -11.27 -6.71 -9.52
C ARG A 82 -11.02 -5.82 -10.74
N ARG A 83 -11.45 -4.56 -10.71
CA ARG A 83 -11.23 -3.59 -11.81
C ARG A 83 -9.76 -3.22 -12.02
N ILE A 84 -8.90 -3.37 -11.02
CA ILE A 84 -7.46 -3.07 -11.12
C ILE A 84 -6.82 -4.00 -12.16
N ASP A 85 -7.11 -5.30 -12.08
CA ASP A 85 -6.74 -6.28 -13.12
C ASP A 85 -7.74 -7.44 -13.14
N PRO A 86 -8.68 -7.46 -14.10
CA PRO A 86 -9.72 -8.49 -14.17
C PRO A 86 -9.19 -9.89 -14.53
N LYS A 87 -7.95 -10.00 -15.02
CA LYS A 87 -7.33 -11.27 -15.40
C LYS A 87 -6.72 -12.03 -14.22
N ILE A 88 -6.55 -11.37 -13.07
CA ILE A 88 -6.01 -12.01 -11.88
C ILE A 88 -7.10 -12.87 -11.23
N ARG A 89 -6.75 -14.10 -10.93
CA ARG A 89 -7.62 -15.04 -10.19
C ARG A 89 -7.80 -14.53 -8.76
N ILE A 90 -9.06 -14.44 -8.32
CA ILE A 90 -9.42 -14.04 -6.96
C ILE A 90 -10.15 -15.20 -6.30
N GLU A 91 -9.62 -15.68 -5.19
CA GLU A 91 -10.22 -16.69 -4.34
C GLU A 91 -10.63 -16.07 -3.01
N LYS A 92 -11.72 -16.55 -2.44
CA LYS A 92 -12.21 -16.09 -1.13
C LYS A 92 -12.03 -17.20 -0.12
N HIS A 93 -11.47 -16.83 1.01
CA HIS A 93 -11.22 -17.73 2.11
C HIS A 93 -11.51 -17.05 3.43
N ASN A 94 -11.67 -17.82 4.49
CA ASN A 94 -11.74 -17.29 5.85
C ASN A 94 -10.32 -17.11 6.41
N TRP A 95 -10.11 -16.09 7.25
CA TRP A 95 -8.84 -15.86 7.94
C TRP A 95 -8.29 -17.13 8.62
N ASN A 96 -9.17 -17.92 9.23
CA ASN A 96 -8.78 -19.15 9.93
C ASN A 96 -8.14 -20.20 9.01
N GLN A 97 -8.34 -20.10 7.71
CA GLN A 97 -7.74 -21.00 6.71
C GLN A 97 -6.32 -20.58 6.29
N LEU A 98 -5.84 -19.39 6.72
CA LEU A 98 -4.55 -18.84 6.29
C LEU A 98 -3.42 -19.87 6.48
N ARG A 99 -3.35 -20.53 7.64
CA ARG A 99 -2.30 -21.51 7.94
C ARG A 99 -2.31 -22.69 6.97
N GLN A 100 -3.48 -23.24 6.69
CA GLN A 100 -3.65 -24.36 5.75
C GLN A 100 -3.30 -23.95 4.32
N LEU A 101 -3.82 -22.79 3.87
CA LEU A 101 -3.55 -22.25 2.53
C LEU A 101 -2.07 -22.01 2.31
N CYS A 102 -1.41 -21.37 3.27
CA CYS A 102 0.01 -21.06 3.15
C CYS A 102 0.90 -22.31 3.31
N GLY A 103 0.51 -23.28 4.09
CA GLY A 103 1.22 -24.56 4.17
C GLY A 103 1.35 -25.26 2.81
N ALA A 104 0.32 -25.16 1.96
CA ALA A 104 0.33 -25.73 0.63
C ALA A 104 1.13 -24.91 -0.41
N MET A 105 1.65 -23.74 -0.06
CA MET A 105 2.39 -22.87 -0.98
C MET A 105 3.88 -23.20 -1.13
N ALA A 106 4.46 -23.89 -0.17
CA ALA A 106 5.87 -24.26 -0.22
C ALA A 106 6.16 -25.13 -1.46
N GLY A 107 7.20 -24.79 -2.22
CA GLY A 107 7.53 -25.42 -3.48
C GLY A 107 6.59 -25.10 -4.66
N ASN A 108 5.44 -24.49 -4.39
CA ASN A 108 4.42 -24.18 -5.41
C ASN A 108 4.26 -22.67 -5.71
N VAL A 109 4.77 -21.79 -4.85
CA VAL A 109 4.68 -20.34 -4.96
C VAL A 109 6.06 -19.75 -4.71
N ASP A 110 6.51 -18.84 -5.58
CA ASP A 110 7.84 -18.21 -5.45
C ASP A 110 7.80 -17.03 -4.46
N ALA A 111 6.70 -16.27 -4.44
CA ALA A 111 6.55 -15.12 -3.55
C ALA A 111 5.13 -14.98 -3.03
N LEU A 112 5.01 -14.59 -1.75
CA LEU A 112 3.76 -14.29 -1.08
C LEU A 112 3.74 -12.82 -0.63
N ILE A 113 2.81 -12.04 -1.18
CA ILE A 113 2.57 -10.65 -0.81
C ILE A 113 1.56 -10.59 0.32
N LEU A 114 1.93 -9.92 1.42
CA LEU A 114 1.09 -9.74 2.61
C LEU A 114 0.41 -8.37 2.57
N GLY A 115 -0.81 -8.31 2.07
CA GLY A 115 -1.71 -7.16 2.09
C GLY A 115 -2.55 -7.15 3.37
N LEU A 116 -1.91 -6.97 4.52
CA LEU A 116 -2.50 -7.08 5.85
C LEU A 116 -2.18 -5.84 6.69
N ASP A 117 -3.02 -5.52 7.68
CA ASP A 117 -2.68 -4.51 8.70
C ASP A 117 -1.50 -4.95 9.58
N GLY A 118 -0.98 -4.07 10.44
CA GLY A 118 0.20 -4.33 11.23
C GLY A 118 0.10 -5.59 12.06
N GLN A 119 -0.89 -5.67 12.94
CA GLN A 119 -1.08 -6.80 13.84
C GLN A 119 -1.22 -8.12 13.07
N ARG A 120 -2.07 -8.15 12.03
CA ARG A 120 -2.24 -9.36 11.21
C ARG A 120 -1.00 -9.73 10.41
N SER A 121 -0.24 -8.74 9.97
CA SER A 121 1.06 -8.99 9.32
C SER A 121 2.02 -9.68 10.27
N ARG A 122 2.15 -9.19 11.51
CA ARG A 122 2.98 -9.83 12.54
C ARG A 122 2.52 -11.26 12.83
N ASP A 123 1.22 -11.45 13.07
CA ASP A 123 0.65 -12.76 13.39
C ASP A 123 0.83 -13.75 12.22
N ALA A 124 0.61 -13.31 10.98
CA ALA A 124 0.84 -14.11 9.78
C ALA A 124 2.32 -14.48 9.63
N LEU A 125 3.23 -13.51 9.78
CA LEU A 125 4.68 -13.74 9.66
C LEU A 125 5.19 -14.75 10.67
N LEU A 126 4.72 -14.68 11.93
CA LEU A 126 5.07 -15.67 12.97
C LEU A 126 4.57 -17.06 12.58
N GLN A 127 3.31 -17.20 12.16
CA GLN A 127 2.76 -18.46 11.73
C GLN A 127 3.50 -19.04 10.51
N LEU A 128 3.76 -18.22 9.49
CA LEU A 128 4.41 -18.65 8.26
C LEU A 128 5.85 -19.08 8.48
N LYS A 129 6.60 -18.35 9.31
CA LYS A 129 7.97 -18.75 9.69
C LYS A 129 7.99 -20.07 10.44
N THR A 130 6.98 -20.34 11.28
CA THR A 130 6.86 -21.62 11.98
C THR A 130 6.52 -22.75 11.02
N ILE A 131 5.56 -22.54 10.10
CA ILE A 131 5.14 -23.58 9.14
C ILE A 131 6.27 -23.93 8.16
N TRP A 132 7.11 -22.96 7.81
CA TRP A 132 8.18 -23.10 6.81
C TRP A 132 9.59 -23.15 7.42
N ALA A 133 9.70 -23.38 8.73
CA ALA A 133 11.01 -23.37 9.42
C ALA A 133 12.03 -24.30 8.78
N ASP A 134 11.58 -25.50 8.37
CA ASP A 134 12.42 -26.56 7.82
C ASP A 134 12.29 -26.71 6.29
N GLN A 135 11.79 -25.65 5.60
CA GLN A 135 11.53 -25.74 4.17
C GLN A 135 12.46 -24.82 3.39
N ASP A 136 13.40 -25.37 2.65
CA ASP A 136 14.36 -24.65 1.81
C ASP A 136 13.67 -23.87 0.68
N GLN A 137 12.52 -24.34 0.20
CA GLN A 137 11.76 -23.74 -0.91
C GLN A 137 10.53 -22.98 -0.47
N ARG A 138 10.61 -22.25 0.64
CA ARG A 138 9.52 -21.39 1.07
C ARG A 138 9.36 -20.16 0.16
N PRO A 139 8.14 -19.65 -0.03
CA PRO A 139 7.91 -18.39 -0.72
C PRO A 139 8.68 -17.22 -0.10
N ARG A 140 9.14 -16.27 -0.91
CA ARG A 140 9.65 -14.98 -0.41
C ARG A 140 8.48 -14.15 0.11
N LEU A 141 8.58 -13.69 1.36
CA LEU A 141 7.56 -12.89 2.02
C LEU A 141 7.78 -11.40 1.71
N ILE A 142 6.78 -10.79 1.08
CA ILE A 142 6.81 -9.37 0.73
C ILE A 142 5.67 -8.66 1.47
N SER A 143 5.95 -7.54 2.11
CA SER A 143 4.92 -6.71 2.74
C SER A 143 5.02 -5.27 2.26
N ALA A 144 3.89 -4.53 2.30
CA ALA A 144 3.82 -3.16 1.83
C ALA A 144 2.72 -2.38 2.57
N TYR A 145 2.68 -1.06 2.33
CA TYR A 145 1.68 -0.15 2.89
C TYR A 145 0.72 0.36 1.82
N PRO A 146 -0.59 0.41 2.11
CA PRO A 146 -1.59 0.88 1.16
C PRO A 146 -1.71 2.40 1.07
N GLY A 147 -1.09 3.16 1.97
CA GLY A 147 -1.24 4.61 2.06
C GLY A 147 -0.04 5.30 2.70
N ILE A 148 -0.16 6.61 2.87
CA ILE A 148 0.88 7.44 3.49
C ILE A 148 1.05 7.05 4.96
N LEU A 149 2.29 6.91 5.38
CA LEU A 149 2.65 6.68 6.77
C LEU A 149 2.74 8.02 7.50
N PHE A 150 2.03 8.12 8.61
CA PHE A 150 2.13 9.26 9.50
C PHE A 150 3.20 9.03 10.57
N ARG A 151 3.52 10.08 11.33
CA ARG A 151 4.57 10.11 12.35
C ARG A 151 4.59 8.93 13.33
N PHE A 152 3.44 8.27 13.52
CA PHE A 152 3.26 7.10 14.38
C PHE A 152 3.32 5.77 13.62
N GLY A 153 3.76 5.78 12.36
CA GLY A 153 3.77 4.58 11.50
C GLY A 153 4.86 3.55 11.83
N LEU A 154 5.81 3.87 12.71
CA LEU A 154 6.94 2.98 13.02
C LEU A 154 6.49 1.62 13.55
N GLU A 155 5.51 1.57 14.47
CA GLU A 155 4.97 0.31 14.99
C GLU A 155 4.49 -0.61 13.86
N GLY A 156 3.67 -0.08 12.96
CA GLY A 156 3.19 -0.84 11.81
C GLY A 156 4.29 -1.29 10.85
N MET A 157 5.40 -0.53 10.72
CA MET A 157 6.59 -0.97 9.97
C MET A 157 7.28 -2.12 10.69
N MET A 158 7.45 -2.00 12.02
CA MET A 158 8.09 -3.04 12.83
C MET A 158 7.29 -4.35 12.85
N ASP A 159 5.95 -4.28 12.85
CA ASP A 159 5.08 -5.44 12.71
C ASP A 159 5.33 -6.25 11.41
N ARG A 160 5.88 -5.59 10.38
CA ARG A 160 6.20 -6.18 9.07
C ARG A 160 7.68 -6.52 8.90
N SER A 161 8.52 -6.18 9.87
CA SER A 161 9.97 -6.34 9.79
C SER A 161 10.43 -7.80 9.59
N GLY A 162 9.56 -8.74 9.92
CA GLY A 162 9.80 -10.17 9.68
C GLY A 162 9.62 -10.61 8.22
N ALA A 163 9.13 -9.77 7.31
CA ALA A 163 9.09 -10.09 5.88
C ALA A 163 10.52 -10.16 5.29
N ASP A 164 10.69 -10.90 4.18
CA ASP A 164 11.97 -10.90 3.47
C ASP A 164 12.20 -9.57 2.74
N LEU A 165 11.12 -8.90 2.35
CA LEU A 165 11.15 -7.58 1.72
C LEU A 165 9.99 -6.71 2.24
N LEU A 166 10.31 -5.52 2.71
CA LEU A 166 9.34 -4.50 3.08
C LEU A 166 9.37 -3.35 2.07
N CYS A 167 8.26 -3.13 1.36
CA CYS A 167 8.09 -2.04 0.41
C CYS A 167 7.57 -0.79 1.13
N LEU A 168 8.34 0.28 1.11
CA LEU A 168 8.03 1.56 1.74
C LEU A 168 7.72 2.64 0.71
N ASN A 169 6.97 3.66 1.14
CA ASN A 169 6.44 4.66 0.20
C ASN A 169 7.43 5.80 -0.09
N SER A 170 8.36 6.08 0.84
CA SER A 170 9.27 7.23 0.72
C SER A 170 10.64 6.95 1.36
N ALA A 171 11.61 7.80 1.04
CA ALA A 171 12.92 7.78 1.68
C ALA A 171 12.83 8.12 3.17
N ASP A 172 11.90 8.99 3.57
CA ASP A 172 11.67 9.33 4.96
C ASP A 172 11.14 8.15 5.76
N ASP A 173 10.24 7.35 5.15
CA ASP A 173 9.76 6.10 5.75
C ASP A 173 10.92 5.10 5.94
N LEU A 174 11.78 4.96 4.94
CA LEU A 174 12.96 4.10 5.03
C LEU A 174 13.91 4.57 6.15
N ALA A 175 14.20 5.87 6.22
CA ALA A 175 15.05 6.43 7.26
C ALA A 175 14.45 6.24 8.67
N LEU A 176 13.13 6.35 8.81
CA LEU A 176 12.43 6.08 10.06
C LEU A 176 12.52 4.60 10.44
N TYR A 177 12.29 3.70 9.48
CA TYR A 177 12.37 2.27 9.67
C TYR A 177 13.77 1.81 10.08
N ASP A 178 14.80 2.29 9.39
CA ASP A 178 16.21 1.96 9.68
C ASP A 178 16.64 2.43 11.07
N ARG A 179 16.20 3.62 11.51
CA ARG A 179 16.41 4.08 12.89
C ARG A 179 15.76 3.15 13.90
N GLY A 180 14.52 2.72 13.65
CA GLY A 180 13.81 1.77 14.51
C GLY A 180 14.52 0.42 14.61
N ARG A 181 14.97 -0.13 13.48
CA ARG A 181 15.73 -1.38 13.43
C ARG A 181 17.05 -1.28 14.20
N LYS A 182 17.80 -0.21 13.97
CA LYS A 182 19.06 0.05 14.66
C LYS A 182 18.87 0.14 16.18
N ALA A 183 17.80 0.79 16.63
CA ALA A 183 17.47 0.85 18.06
C ALA A 183 17.18 -0.53 18.68
N LEU A 184 16.80 -1.50 17.87
CA LEU A 184 16.58 -2.91 18.27
C LEU A 184 17.81 -3.82 18.02
N GLY A 185 18.97 -3.26 17.64
CA GLY A 185 20.18 -4.03 17.36
C GLY A 185 20.10 -4.86 16.06
N LEU A 186 19.27 -4.46 15.10
CA LEU A 186 19.12 -5.14 13.81
C LEU A 186 19.95 -4.43 12.74
N ASP A 187 21.01 -5.04 12.27
CA ASP A 187 22.05 -4.39 11.44
C ASP A 187 21.67 -4.18 9.97
N SER A 188 20.86 -5.06 9.38
CA SER A 188 20.51 -4.97 7.97
C SER A 188 19.08 -4.52 7.73
N SER A 189 18.86 -3.64 6.77
CA SER A 189 17.53 -3.30 6.31
C SER A 189 17.05 -4.31 5.27
N ASN A 190 15.81 -4.78 5.46
CA ASN A 190 15.09 -5.60 4.47
C ASN A 190 14.04 -4.75 3.73
N ALA A 191 14.17 -3.43 3.77
CA ALA A 191 13.22 -2.50 3.17
C ALA A 191 13.77 -1.82 1.92
N VAL A 192 12.87 -1.49 1.01
CA VAL A 192 13.15 -0.72 -0.21
C VAL A 192 12.06 0.33 -0.43
N VAL A 193 12.43 1.45 -1.02
CA VAL A 193 11.47 2.49 -1.40
C VAL A 193 10.88 2.13 -2.76
N THR A 194 9.58 1.89 -2.79
CA THR A 194 8.83 1.55 -4.01
C THR A 194 7.82 2.62 -4.41
N GLY A 195 7.60 3.61 -3.56
CA GLY A 195 6.50 4.55 -3.68
C GLY A 195 5.15 3.92 -3.34
N LEU A 196 4.09 4.69 -3.50
CA LEU A 196 2.72 4.23 -3.28
C LEU A 196 2.25 3.34 -4.45
N PRO A 197 2.02 2.03 -4.25
CA PRO A 197 1.66 1.13 -5.36
C PRO A 197 0.40 1.57 -6.11
N ILE A 198 -0.58 2.16 -5.43
CA ILE A 198 -1.80 2.64 -6.06
C ILE A 198 -1.55 3.74 -7.11
N LEU A 199 -0.41 4.43 -7.04
CA LEU A 199 -0.02 5.46 -8.00
C LEU A 199 0.80 4.92 -9.18
N TRP A 200 1.28 3.68 -9.16
CA TRP A 200 2.12 3.13 -10.24
C TRP A 200 1.45 3.10 -11.62
N GLN A 201 0.12 3.12 -11.65
CA GLN A 201 -0.65 3.08 -12.89
C GLN A 201 -1.30 4.45 -13.23
N THR A 202 -1.12 5.45 -12.37
CA THR A 202 -1.68 6.78 -12.60
C THR A 202 -0.73 7.59 -13.48
N LYS A 203 -1.25 8.07 -14.61
CA LYS A 203 -0.53 9.09 -15.37
C LYS A 203 -0.56 10.40 -14.57
N PRO A 204 0.57 11.13 -14.47
CA PRO A 204 0.57 12.47 -13.91
C PRO A 204 -0.51 13.29 -14.62
N ARG A 205 -1.47 13.80 -13.87
CA ARG A 205 -2.43 14.74 -14.42
C ARG A 205 -1.76 16.10 -14.41
N THR A 206 -1.63 16.72 -15.55
CA THR A 206 -1.26 18.13 -15.61
C THR A 206 -2.34 18.91 -14.85
N SER A 207 -1.94 19.58 -13.78
CA SER A 207 -2.81 20.54 -13.11
C SER A 207 -3.19 21.61 -14.13
N ASP A 208 -4.48 22.01 -14.19
CA ASP A 208 -4.87 23.21 -14.87
C ASP A 208 -4.47 24.41 -13.97
N PRO A 209 -3.37 25.13 -14.29
CA PRO A 209 -2.92 26.23 -13.45
C PRO A 209 -3.88 27.44 -13.52
N GLU A 210 -4.77 27.50 -14.50
CA GLU A 210 -5.71 28.60 -14.67
C GLU A 210 -6.94 28.47 -13.78
N ASN A 211 -7.29 27.23 -13.36
CA ASN A 211 -8.44 26.96 -12.49
C ASN A 211 -8.08 26.05 -11.31
N PRO A 212 -7.23 26.49 -10.38
CA PRO A 212 -6.88 25.69 -9.22
C PRO A 212 -8.12 25.45 -8.34
N SER A 213 -8.38 24.20 -8.02
CA SER A 213 -9.45 23.82 -7.09
C SER A 213 -8.89 23.29 -5.77
N ILE A 214 -9.59 23.57 -4.67
CA ILE A 214 -9.28 23.02 -3.36
C ILE A 214 -10.18 21.80 -3.14
N VAL A 215 -9.58 20.62 -2.97
CA VAL A 215 -10.36 19.39 -2.76
C VAL A 215 -10.20 18.91 -1.33
N PHE A 216 -11.31 18.84 -0.63
CA PHE A 216 -11.35 18.27 0.72
C PHE A 216 -11.88 16.84 0.66
N PHE A 217 -11.08 15.88 1.17
CA PHE A 217 -11.47 14.47 1.27
C PHE A 217 -11.88 14.16 2.71
N GLU A 218 -13.13 13.77 2.90
CA GLU A 218 -13.61 13.35 4.22
C GLU A 218 -12.89 12.10 4.71
N GLN A 219 -12.48 12.12 5.98
CA GLN A 219 -12.00 10.96 6.72
C GLN A 219 -13.09 10.44 7.65
N PRO A 220 -13.44 9.15 7.64
CA PRO A 220 -14.56 8.64 8.45
C PRO A 220 -14.26 8.60 9.94
N SER A 221 -12.99 8.51 10.29
CA SER A 221 -12.51 8.34 11.67
C SER A 221 -11.83 9.58 12.26
N ILE A 222 -11.63 10.64 11.47
CA ILE A 222 -10.92 11.85 11.92
C ILE A 222 -11.62 13.08 11.30
N PRO A 223 -12.12 14.01 12.11
CA PRO A 223 -12.31 13.88 13.56
C PRO A 223 -13.45 12.94 13.92
N VAL A 224 -13.33 12.23 15.05
CA VAL A 224 -14.35 11.27 15.51
C VAL A 224 -15.55 12.00 16.12
N HIS A 225 -15.29 13.07 16.86
CA HIS A 225 -16.33 13.77 17.62
C HIS A 225 -17.22 14.64 16.72
N PRO A 226 -18.58 14.59 16.85
CA PRO A 226 -19.50 15.34 16.00
C PRO A 226 -19.27 16.86 15.99
N LEU A 227 -18.93 17.46 17.15
CA LEU A 227 -18.64 18.90 17.25
C LEU A 227 -17.36 19.27 16.45
N GLN A 228 -16.35 18.44 16.49
CA GLN A 228 -15.14 18.66 15.70
C GLN A 228 -15.41 18.54 14.18
N ARG A 229 -16.29 17.62 13.79
CA ARG A 229 -16.75 17.51 12.38
C ARG A 229 -17.50 18.76 11.95
N ARG A 230 -18.42 19.28 12.80
CA ARG A 230 -19.13 20.53 12.53
C ARG A 230 -18.16 21.70 12.38
N PHE A 231 -17.22 21.85 13.32
CA PHE A 231 -16.17 22.87 13.25
C PHE A 231 -15.39 22.77 11.94
N LEU A 232 -14.95 21.56 11.53
CA LEU A 232 -14.25 21.35 10.27
C LEU A 232 -15.09 21.75 9.05
N CYS A 233 -16.38 21.43 9.03
CA CYS A 233 -17.28 21.86 7.96
C CYS A 233 -17.42 23.39 7.90
N ASP A 234 -17.46 24.07 9.05
CA ASP A 234 -17.54 25.52 9.12
C ASP A 234 -16.22 26.16 8.61
N GLN A 235 -15.07 25.61 8.98
CA GLN A 235 -13.78 26.04 8.43
C GLN A 235 -13.68 25.86 6.90
N ILE A 236 -14.26 24.80 6.34
CA ILE A 236 -14.31 24.61 4.88
C ILE A 236 -15.21 25.68 4.21
N LYS A 237 -16.32 26.05 4.83
CA LYS A 237 -17.19 27.14 4.35
C LYS A 237 -16.48 28.49 4.41
N GLU A 238 -15.79 28.78 5.50
CA GLU A 238 -14.99 30.01 5.64
C GLU A 238 -13.88 30.07 4.58
N LEU A 239 -13.19 28.95 4.33
CA LEU A 239 -12.19 28.84 3.29
C LEU A 239 -12.81 29.11 1.90
N ALA A 240 -13.97 28.54 1.60
CA ALA A 240 -14.66 28.78 0.35
C ALA A 240 -15.09 30.25 0.17
N ALA A 241 -15.51 30.90 1.26
CA ALA A 241 -15.87 32.32 1.26
C ALA A 241 -14.65 33.24 1.09
N ALA A 242 -13.51 32.88 1.69
CA ALA A 242 -12.28 33.63 1.59
C ALA A 242 -11.60 33.51 0.20
N TRP A 243 -11.90 32.45 -0.55
CA TRP A 243 -11.29 32.16 -1.85
C TRP A 243 -12.37 31.94 -2.93
N PRO A 244 -13.17 32.99 -3.27
CA PRO A 244 -14.35 32.86 -4.12
C PRO A 244 -14.03 32.43 -5.55
N ASN A 245 -12.81 32.69 -6.02
CA ASN A 245 -12.35 32.31 -7.37
C ASN A 245 -11.80 30.88 -7.44
N HIS A 246 -11.78 30.15 -6.34
CA HIS A 246 -11.27 28.79 -6.29
C HIS A 246 -12.39 27.83 -5.87
N PRO A 247 -12.84 26.91 -6.74
CA PRO A 247 -13.83 25.94 -6.36
C PRO A 247 -13.35 25.09 -5.18
N VAL A 248 -14.13 25.07 -4.11
CA VAL A 248 -13.90 24.16 -2.97
C VAL A 248 -14.80 22.95 -3.14
N ILE A 249 -14.18 21.80 -3.38
CA ILE A 249 -14.87 20.54 -3.66
C ILE A 249 -14.80 19.65 -2.41
N PHE A 250 -15.94 19.42 -1.78
CA PHE A 250 -16.03 18.43 -0.71
C PHE A 250 -16.32 17.05 -1.29
N LYS A 251 -15.43 16.10 -1.03
CA LYS A 251 -15.59 14.71 -1.45
C LYS A 251 -15.90 13.83 -0.24
N PRO A 252 -17.20 13.53 0.00
CA PRO A 252 -17.59 12.68 1.10
C PRO A 252 -17.07 11.24 0.86
N ARG A 253 -16.73 10.56 1.94
CA ARG A 253 -16.50 9.13 1.88
C ARG A 253 -17.85 8.42 1.89
N THR A 254 -18.17 7.77 0.80
CA THR A 254 -19.33 6.86 0.77
C THR A 254 -18.99 5.61 1.56
N SER A 255 -19.73 5.38 2.65
CA SER A 255 -19.71 4.16 3.45
C SER A 255 -20.12 2.92 2.64
#